data_0d4f33aab8fec74402720dcad4d67cad
#
_entry.id   0d4f33aab8fec74402720dcad4d67cad
#
_cell.length_a   1.000
_cell.length_b   1.000
_cell.length_c   1.000
_cell.angle_alpha   90.00
_cell.angle_beta   90.00
_cell.angle_gamma   90.00
#
_symmetry.space_group_name_H-M   'P 1'
#
loop_
_entity.id
_entity.type
_entity.pdbx_description
1 polymer ?
#
loop_
_entity_poly.entity_id
_entity_poly.type
_entity_poly.pdbx_seq_one_letter_code
_entity_poly.pdbx_strand_id
1 'polypeptide(L)'
;MHQFTDHQRAAQTPVQPRNRLLPVMHLESGDAVLLFAEAEKRFEERAVFGRVALAAERSEVTSPAEWMAERVEDVAHDAHFRTTERPVILSMPMSALIHADTAIACDAAVSRTRLCPQEICLEVDDAALATPSNQNAMEGIEALRRCGFRVSLNASRSWQAPLCYSLRVLLDSMRVDARKIEGDEELLDQIDAAACSGMLVIAENAYWRDTDFLNEVGVEYGFRMKTDA
;
A
#
# COMPACT_ATOMS: atom_id res chain seq x y z
N MET A 1 5.84 -17.91 57.88
CA MET A 1 5.60 -16.51 57.62
C MET A 1 6.33 -16.17 56.31
N HIS A 2 5.71 -16.42 55.17
CA HIS A 2 6.31 -16.15 53.83
C HIS A 2 5.62 -14.92 53.26
N GLN A 3 6.39 -13.84 53.10
CA GLN A 3 5.96 -12.63 52.41
C GLN A 3 5.99 -12.90 50.91
N PHE A 4 4.82 -12.89 50.27
CA PHE A 4 4.67 -12.81 48.84
C PHE A 4 4.97 -11.36 48.41
N THR A 5 6.06 -11.19 47.68
CA THR A 5 6.40 -9.93 47.01
C THR A 5 5.51 -9.77 45.81
N ASP A 6 4.59 -8.81 45.87
CA ASP A 6 3.80 -8.33 44.74
C ASP A 6 4.71 -7.73 43.70
N HIS A 7 4.95 -8.49 42.62
CA HIS A 7 5.56 -7.92 41.40
C HIS A 7 4.52 -6.98 40.76
N GLN A 8 4.71 -5.70 40.97
CA GLN A 8 4.03 -4.64 40.22
C GLN A 8 4.18 -4.93 38.73
N ARG A 9 3.08 -5.34 38.09
CA ARG A 9 2.93 -5.27 36.65
C ARG A 9 3.06 -3.78 36.26
N ALA A 10 4.21 -3.42 35.74
CA ALA A 10 4.37 -2.14 35.07
C ALA A 10 3.26 -2.04 34.01
N ALA A 11 2.35 -1.10 34.21
CA ALA A 11 1.32 -0.78 33.24
C ALA A 11 2.05 -0.37 31.94
N GLN A 12 2.02 -1.24 30.95
CA GLN A 12 2.51 -0.90 29.62
C GLN A 12 1.70 0.30 29.15
N THR A 13 2.34 1.44 29.03
CA THR A 13 1.75 2.61 28.38
C THR A 13 1.25 2.16 27.01
N PRO A 14 -0.03 2.36 26.66
CA PRO A 14 -0.54 1.96 25.37
C PRO A 14 0.31 2.66 24.29
N VAL A 15 1.00 1.86 23.47
CA VAL A 15 1.76 2.37 22.34
C VAL A 15 0.76 3.05 21.42
N GLN A 16 0.87 4.37 21.23
CA GLN A 16 0.01 5.08 20.32
C GLN A 16 0.25 4.54 18.90
N PRO A 17 -0.82 4.20 18.16
CA PRO A 17 -0.68 3.67 16.80
C PRO A 17 0.01 4.71 15.90
N ARG A 18 1.07 4.28 15.22
CA ARG A 18 1.87 5.13 14.33
C ARG A 18 1.26 5.31 12.95
N ASN A 19 0.30 4.44 12.60
CA ASN A 19 -0.32 4.41 11.29
C ASN A 19 -1.84 4.54 11.40
N ARG A 20 -2.42 5.31 10.48
CA ARG A 20 -3.85 5.35 10.28
C ARG A 20 -4.23 4.27 9.27
N LEU A 21 -4.97 3.26 9.72
CA LEU A 21 -5.48 2.20 8.86
C LEU A 21 -6.88 2.61 8.36
N LEU A 22 -7.03 2.74 7.06
CA LEU A 22 -8.28 3.13 6.40
C LEU A 22 -8.85 1.94 5.64
N PRO A 23 -10.16 1.65 5.78
CA PRO A 23 -10.76 0.54 5.08
C PRO A 23 -10.89 0.81 3.57
N VAL A 24 -10.68 -0.24 2.78
CA VAL A 24 -11.11 -0.33 1.40
C VAL A 24 -12.36 -1.20 1.39
N MET A 25 -13.43 -0.67 0.82
CA MET A 25 -14.77 -1.25 0.89
C MET A 25 -15.07 -2.00 -0.39
N HIS A 26 -15.73 -3.14 -0.29
CA HIS A 26 -16.39 -3.75 -1.43
C HIS A 26 -17.66 -2.96 -1.74
N LEU A 27 -17.82 -2.50 -2.98
CA LEU A 27 -18.87 -1.52 -3.32
C LEU A 27 -20.28 -2.09 -3.22
N GLU A 28 -20.48 -3.35 -3.57
CA GLU A 28 -21.79 -3.99 -3.53
C GLU A 28 -22.24 -4.33 -2.10
N SER A 29 -21.34 -4.93 -1.28
CA SER A 29 -21.71 -5.36 0.08
C SER A 29 -21.51 -4.28 1.14
N GLY A 30 -20.67 -3.29 0.88
CA GLY A 30 -20.27 -2.28 1.86
C GLY A 30 -19.33 -2.79 2.95
N ASP A 31 -18.81 -4.00 2.82
CA ASP A 31 -17.88 -4.58 3.78
C ASP A 31 -16.45 -4.10 3.57
N ALA A 32 -15.70 -3.92 4.66
CA ALA A 32 -14.27 -3.69 4.59
C ALA A 32 -13.56 -5.01 4.24
N VAL A 33 -12.77 -5.02 3.16
CA VAL A 33 -12.11 -6.25 2.66
C VAL A 33 -10.60 -6.21 2.76
N LEU A 34 -10.02 -5.01 2.72
CA LEU A 34 -8.60 -4.78 2.90
C LEU A 34 -8.37 -3.37 3.48
N LEU A 35 -7.14 -3.06 3.83
CA LEU A 35 -6.81 -1.79 4.49
C LEU A 35 -5.73 -1.04 3.73
N PHE A 36 -5.79 0.28 3.80
CA PHE A 36 -4.75 1.18 3.38
C PHE A 36 -4.07 1.81 4.59
N ALA A 37 -2.76 1.65 4.73
CA ALA A 37 -1.97 2.27 5.78
C ALA A 37 -1.52 3.66 5.35
N GLU A 38 -2.19 4.69 5.87
CA GLU A 38 -1.82 6.09 5.65
C GLU A 38 -0.69 6.47 6.61
N ALA A 39 0.44 6.91 6.04
CA ALA A 39 1.52 7.47 6.82
C ALA A 39 1.13 8.82 7.41
N GLU A 40 1.63 9.18 8.58
CA GLU A 40 1.58 10.57 9.03
C GLU A 40 2.21 11.49 7.96
N LYS A 41 1.57 12.62 7.64
CA LYS A 41 2.01 13.57 6.60
C LYS A 41 3.51 13.91 6.65
N ARG A 42 4.09 13.95 7.84
CA ARG A 42 5.53 14.20 8.01
C ARG A 42 6.43 13.15 7.34
N PHE A 43 5.95 11.92 7.20
CA PHE A 43 6.69 10.84 6.56
C PHE A 43 6.56 10.91 5.03
N GLU A 44 5.35 11.17 4.51
CA GLU A 44 5.11 11.32 3.07
C GLU A 44 5.87 12.51 2.48
N GLU A 45 5.85 13.67 3.14
CA GLU A 45 6.61 14.85 2.70
C GLU A 45 8.13 14.60 2.64
N ARG A 46 8.65 13.76 3.53
CA ARG A 46 10.08 13.41 3.54
C ARG A 46 10.43 12.39 2.45
N ALA A 47 9.57 11.44 2.17
CA ALA A 47 9.77 10.43 1.13
C ALA A 47 9.67 11.04 -0.28
N VAL A 48 8.63 11.85 -0.55
CA VAL A 48 8.36 12.46 -1.87
C VAL A 48 9.44 13.46 -2.29
N PHE A 49 10.06 14.19 -1.35
CA PHE A 49 11.08 15.21 -1.68
C PHE A 49 12.52 14.70 -1.71
N GLY A 50 12.74 13.39 -1.69
CA GLY A 50 14.11 12.85 -1.71
C GLY A 50 14.95 13.26 -0.49
N ARG A 51 14.33 13.78 0.56
CA ARG A 51 14.97 14.21 1.80
C ARG A 51 15.21 13.08 2.80
N VAL A 52 15.47 11.90 2.30
CA VAL A 52 15.97 10.77 3.11
C VAL A 52 17.21 11.23 3.90
N ALA A 53 18.05 12.07 3.29
CA ALA A 53 19.23 12.65 3.94
C ALA A 53 18.92 13.52 5.19
N LEU A 54 17.77 14.20 5.25
CA LEU A 54 17.40 15.02 6.42
C LEU A 54 16.64 14.24 7.50
N ALA A 55 16.09 13.07 7.15
CA ALA A 55 15.56 12.12 8.13
C ALA A 55 16.70 11.39 8.85
N ALA A 56 17.81 11.13 8.16
CA ALA A 56 19.01 10.51 8.71
C ALA A 56 19.66 11.29 9.87
N GLU A 57 19.44 12.60 9.95
CA GLU A 57 19.93 13.39 11.11
C GLU A 57 19.14 13.14 12.41
N ARG A 58 18.00 12.42 12.35
CA ARG A 58 17.13 12.14 13.51
C ARG A 58 16.73 10.68 13.68
N SER A 59 17.00 9.82 12.73
CA SER A 59 16.84 8.36 12.82
C SER A 59 18.14 7.71 12.40
N GLU A 60 18.47 6.57 12.98
CA GLU A 60 19.62 5.75 12.62
C GLU A 60 19.48 5.10 11.23
N VAL A 61 18.39 5.39 10.51
CA VAL A 61 18.09 4.84 9.19
C VAL A 61 18.98 5.48 8.13
N THR A 62 19.80 4.68 7.50
CA THR A 62 20.85 5.11 6.56
C THR A 62 20.50 4.89 5.10
N SER A 63 19.50 4.02 4.78
CA SER A 63 19.15 3.68 3.40
C SER A 63 17.64 3.67 3.14
N PRO A 64 17.18 3.86 1.87
CA PRO A 64 15.77 3.70 1.51
C PRO A 64 15.21 2.30 1.82
N ALA A 65 16.04 1.27 1.73
CA ALA A 65 15.66 -0.10 2.05
C ALA A 65 15.37 -0.29 3.54
N GLU A 66 16.25 0.22 4.42
CA GLU A 66 16.04 0.18 5.87
C GLU A 66 14.80 0.97 6.28
N TRP A 67 14.63 2.17 5.72
CA TRP A 67 13.43 2.98 5.97
C TRP A 67 12.14 2.24 5.58
N MET A 68 12.13 1.59 4.41
CA MET A 68 10.95 0.84 3.96
C MET A 68 10.69 -0.38 4.83
N ALA A 69 11.74 -1.08 5.25
CA ALA A 69 11.66 -2.21 6.16
C ALA A 69 11.06 -1.83 7.51
N GLU A 70 11.50 -0.71 8.10
CA GLU A 70 10.90 -0.17 9.34
C GLU A 70 9.42 0.16 9.15
N ARG A 71 9.05 0.75 8.03
CA ARG A 71 7.65 1.05 7.69
C ARG A 71 6.79 -0.20 7.61
N VAL A 72 7.30 -1.23 6.93
CA VAL A 72 6.62 -2.52 6.81
C VAL A 72 6.43 -3.16 8.18
N GLU A 73 7.45 -3.15 9.03
CA GLU A 73 7.38 -3.69 10.39
C GLU A 73 6.36 -2.95 11.26
N ASP A 74 6.38 -1.61 11.25
CA ASP A 74 5.45 -0.77 12.00
C ASP A 74 3.99 -1.01 11.55
N VAL A 75 3.74 -1.07 10.23
CA VAL A 75 2.41 -1.32 9.68
C VAL A 75 1.93 -2.72 10.00
N ALA A 76 2.78 -3.73 9.85
CA ALA A 76 2.45 -5.11 10.16
C ALA A 76 2.12 -5.29 11.65
N HIS A 77 2.86 -4.61 12.53
CA HIS A 77 2.60 -4.62 13.97
C HIS A 77 1.26 -3.97 14.30
N ASP A 78 1.01 -2.75 13.81
CA ASP A 78 -0.26 -2.04 14.02
C ASP A 78 -1.45 -2.85 13.50
N ALA A 79 -1.34 -3.42 12.29
CA ALA A 79 -2.40 -4.20 11.67
C ALA A 79 -2.71 -5.48 12.46
N HIS A 80 -1.69 -6.20 12.94
CA HIS A 80 -1.90 -7.43 13.70
C HIS A 80 -2.80 -7.23 14.93
N PHE A 81 -2.65 -6.11 15.63
CA PHE A 81 -3.40 -5.86 16.86
C PHE A 81 -4.74 -5.16 16.68
N ARG A 82 -4.99 -4.57 15.49
CA ARG A 82 -6.13 -3.66 15.30
C ARG A 82 -7.19 -4.20 14.38
N THR A 83 -6.88 -5.16 13.54
CA THR A 83 -7.79 -5.57 12.48
C THR A 83 -7.50 -6.98 11.95
N THR A 84 -8.49 -7.57 11.31
CA THR A 84 -8.41 -8.88 10.63
C THR A 84 -8.40 -8.76 9.11
N GLU A 85 -8.79 -7.61 8.56
CA GLU A 85 -8.83 -7.36 7.12
C GLU A 85 -7.42 -7.40 6.52
N ARG A 86 -7.27 -8.11 5.41
CA ARG A 86 -6.00 -8.33 4.70
C ARG A 86 -6.23 -8.37 3.18
N PRO A 87 -5.26 -7.96 2.39
CA PRO A 87 -3.96 -7.42 2.76
C PRO A 87 -4.01 -5.98 3.27
N VAL A 88 -2.89 -5.52 3.85
CA VAL A 88 -2.69 -4.11 4.18
C VAL A 88 -1.83 -3.46 3.10
N ILE A 89 -2.36 -2.45 2.43
CA ILE A 89 -1.67 -1.69 1.39
C ILE A 89 -0.86 -0.56 2.04
N LEU A 90 0.39 -0.39 1.66
CA LEU A 90 1.20 0.77 2.02
C LEU A 90 2.02 1.26 0.84
N SER A 91 2.13 2.59 0.70
CA SER A 91 2.86 3.21 -0.40
C SER A 91 4.37 3.00 -0.24
N MET A 92 5.02 2.67 -1.37
CA MET A 92 6.46 2.48 -1.50
C MET A 92 7.03 3.59 -2.39
N PRO A 93 7.99 4.40 -1.91
CA PRO A 93 8.63 5.43 -2.73
C PRO A 93 9.55 4.80 -3.76
N MET A 94 9.73 5.47 -4.90
CA MET A 94 10.58 5.03 -6.00
C MET A 94 12.01 4.71 -5.55
N SER A 95 12.57 5.53 -4.64
CA SER A 95 13.92 5.32 -4.10
C SER A 95 14.08 3.98 -3.37
N ALA A 96 13.03 3.50 -2.71
CA ALA A 96 13.03 2.19 -2.08
C ALA A 96 12.78 1.09 -3.11
N LEU A 97 11.87 1.29 -4.06
CA LEU A 97 11.55 0.29 -5.09
C LEU A 97 12.79 -0.13 -5.90
N ILE A 98 13.62 0.83 -6.31
CA ILE A 98 14.81 0.56 -7.14
C ILE A 98 16.05 0.18 -6.33
N HIS A 99 15.98 0.18 -5.01
CA HIS A 99 17.13 -0.19 -4.18
C HIS A 99 17.21 -1.71 -4.06
N ALA A 100 18.35 -2.28 -4.40
CA ALA A 100 18.55 -3.74 -4.54
C ALA A 100 18.19 -4.54 -3.27
N ASP A 101 18.42 -3.98 -2.09
CA ASP A 101 18.22 -4.69 -0.83
C ASP A 101 16.81 -4.56 -0.26
N THR A 102 15.92 -3.74 -0.86
CA THR A 102 14.60 -3.44 -0.28
C THR A 102 13.75 -4.69 -0.09
N ALA A 103 13.67 -5.55 -1.08
CA ALA A 103 12.83 -6.75 -1.00
C ALA A 103 13.26 -7.66 0.17
N ILE A 104 14.57 -7.89 0.31
CA ILE A 104 15.14 -8.72 1.38
C ILE A 104 14.97 -8.05 2.75
N ALA A 105 15.18 -6.72 2.83
CA ALA A 105 15.01 -5.97 4.07
C ALA A 105 13.56 -5.99 4.55
N CYS A 106 12.58 -5.82 3.63
CA CYS A 106 11.15 -5.93 3.93
C CYS A 106 10.75 -7.35 4.37
N ASP A 107 11.27 -8.39 3.71
CA ASP A 107 11.01 -9.79 4.09
C ASP A 107 11.54 -10.08 5.49
N ALA A 108 12.77 -9.65 5.79
CA ALA A 108 13.33 -9.75 7.13
C ALA A 108 12.51 -8.97 8.18
N ALA A 109 11.94 -7.81 7.82
CA ALA A 109 11.09 -7.03 8.70
C ALA A 109 9.77 -7.76 9.01
N VAL A 110 9.07 -8.28 7.99
CA VAL A 110 7.83 -9.05 8.19
C VAL A 110 8.07 -10.30 9.02
N SER A 111 9.21 -10.98 8.80
CA SER A 111 9.58 -12.19 9.57
C SER A 111 9.71 -11.94 11.08
N ARG A 112 9.87 -10.69 11.52
CA ARG A 112 9.86 -10.31 12.94
C ARG A 112 8.46 -10.03 13.49
N THR A 113 7.45 -10.05 12.64
CA THR A 113 6.05 -9.81 13.01
C THR A 113 5.24 -11.12 12.99
N ARG A 114 3.93 -11.02 13.16
CA ARG A 114 3.01 -12.16 13.05
C ARG A 114 2.29 -12.22 11.71
N LEU A 115 2.58 -11.30 10.80
CA LEU A 115 2.06 -11.31 9.43
C LEU A 115 3.03 -12.04 8.51
N CYS A 116 2.51 -12.52 7.38
CA CYS A 116 3.32 -13.04 6.30
C CYS A 116 3.37 -12.04 5.12
N PRO A 117 4.35 -12.14 4.22
CA PRO A 117 4.48 -11.19 3.10
C PRO A 117 3.21 -11.06 2.26
N GLN A 118 2.43 -12.14 2.07
CA GLN A 118 1.18 -12.13 1.31
C GLN A 118 0.07 -11.27 1.93
N GLU A 119 0.19 -10.93 3.22
CA GLU A 119 -0.74 -10.06 3.94
C GLU A 119 -0.36 -8.57 3.83
N ILE A 120 0.76 -8.27 3.18
CA ILE A 120 1.25 -6.91 2.90
C ILE A 120 1.24 -6.68 1.40
N CYS A 121 0.64 -5.55 0.99
CA CYS A 121 0.63 -5.09 -0.39
C CYS A 121 1.42 -3.79 -0.51
N LEU A 122 2.47 -3.79 -1.33
CA LEU A 122 3.33 -2.63 -1.54
C LEU A 122 2.85 -1.86 -2.77
N GLU A 123 2.40 -0.63 -2.57
CA GLU A 123 1.83 0.19 -3.63
C GLU A 123 2.90 1.11 -4.23
N VAL A 124 3.07 1.02 -5.56
CA VAL A 124 4.00 1.83 -6.34
C VAL A 124 3.25 2.84 -7.21
N ASP A 125 3.79 4.04 -7.38
CA ASP A 125 3.20 5.03 -8.27
C ASP A 125 3.42 4.65 -9.74
N ASP A 126 2.42 4.86 -10.61
CA ASP A 126 2.49 4.61 -12.04
C ASP A 126 3.60 5.42 -12.72
N ALA A 127 3.86 6.64 -12.26
CA ALA A 127 4.97 7.47 -12.73
C ALA A 127 6.34 6.78 -12.58
N ALA A 128 6.50 5.88 -11.59
CA ALA A 128 7.72 5.10 -11.43
C ALA A 128 7.96 4.14 -12.60
N LEU A 129 6.89 3.66 -13.23
CA LEU A 129 6.94 2.70 -14.33
C LEU A 129 6.99 3.36 -15.72
N ALA A 130 6.60 4.63 -15.81
CA ALA A 130 6.61 5.42 -17.03
C ALA A 130 7.98 6.04 -17.34
N THR A 131 8.96 5.97 -16.43
CA THR A 131 10.28 6.60 -16.60
C THR A 131 11.25 5.72 -17.39
N PRO A 132 12.34 6.29 -17.95
CA PRO A 132 13.43 5.52 -18.53
C PRO A 132 14.08 4.50 -17.57
N SER A 133 13.91 4.67 -16.27
CA SER A 133 14.36 3.74 -15.21
C SER A 133 13.39 2.58 -14.97
N ASN A 134 12.42 2.38 -15.84
CA ASN A 134 11.39 1.34 -15.75
C ASN A 134 11.99 -0.06 -15.48
N GLN A 135 13.13 -0.41 -16.12
CA GLN A 135 13.75 -1.72 -15.91
C GLN A 135 14.09 -1.95 -14.42
N ASN A 136 14.69 -0.98 -13.73
CA ASN A 136 15.03 -1.11 -12.32
C ASN A 136 13.77 -1.23 -11.45
N ALA A 137 12.70 -0.50 -11.82
CA ALA A 137 11.42 -0.60 -11.11
C ALA A 137 10.78 -1.98 -11.30
N MET A 138 10.80 -2.52 -12.52
CA MET A 138 10.32 -3.87 -12.82
C MET A 138 11.09 -4.94 -12.05
N GLU A 139 12.43 -4.86 -12.02
CA GLU A 139 13.29 -5.75 -11.25
C GLU A 139 12.96 -5.69 -9.74
N GLY A 140 12.69 -4.48 -9.21
CA GLY A 140 12.25 -4.27 -7.83
C GLY A 140 10.90 -4.95 -7.55
N ILE A 141 9.90 -4.78 -8.43
CA ILE A 141 8.60 -5.45 -8.33
C ILE A 141 8.77 -6.98 -8.34
N GLU A 142 9.54 -7.52 -9.28
CA GLU A 142 9.81 -8.95 -9.35
C GLU A 142 10.52 -9.48 -8.09
N ALA A 143 11.43 -8.71 -7.50
CA ALA A 143 12.10 -9.07 -6.26
C ALA A 143 11.12 -9.14 -5.10
N LEU A 144 10.21 -8.16 -4.96
CA LEU A 144 9.13 -8.17 -3.97
C LEU A 144 8.20 -9.37 -4.15
N ARG A 145 7.80 -9.67 -5.38
CA ARG A 145 6.97 -10.84 -5.70
C ARG A 145 7.66 -12.16 -5.32
N ARG A 146 8.96 -12.29 -5.55
CA ARG A 146 9.75 -13.48 -5.14
C ARG A 146 9.80 -13.65 -3.62
N CYS A 147 9.79 -12.55 -2.85
CA CYS A 147 9.67 -12.59 -1.38
C CYS A 147 8.22 -12.85 -0.92
N GLY A 148 7.24 -12.91 -1.84
CA GLY A 148 5.85 -13.22 -1.54
C GLY A 148 4.97 -12.00 -1.24
N PHE A 149 5.49 -10.79 -1.35
CA PHE A 149 4.67 -9.57 -1.21
C PHE A 149 3.65 -9.45 -2.35
N ARG A 150 2.50 -8.85 -2.03
CA ARG A 150 1.58 -8.34 -3.05
C ARG A 150 2.06 -6.97 -3.52
N VAL A 151 1.72 -6.62 -4.77
CA VAL A 151 2.07 -5.33 -5.34
C VAL A 151 0.84 -4.67 -5.95
N SER A 152 0.67 -3.38 -5.66
CA SER A 152 -0.42 -2.54 -6.19
C SER A 152 0.15 -1.40 -7.03
N LEU A 153 -0.59 -0.97 -8.03
CA LEU A 153 -0.29 0.21 -8.83
C LEU A 153 -1.16 1.39 -8.39
N ASN A 154 -0.55 2.53 -8.07
CA ASN A 154 -1.28 3.78 -7.83
C ASN A 154 -1.33 4.62 -9.09
N ALA A 155 -2.43 4.57 -9.82
CA ALA A 155 -2.73 5.40 -10.98
C ALA A 155 -3.71 6.56 -10.68
N SER A 156 -3.99 6.84 -9.39
CA SER A 156 -4.95 7.87 -9.02
C SER A 156 -4.46 9.29 -9.30
N ARG A 157 -3.15 9.51 -9.27
CA ARG A 157 -2.55 10.84 -9.50
C ARG A 157 -2.27 11.10 -10.96
N SER A 158 -1.75 10.13 -11.65
CA SER A 158 -1.41 10.18 -13.06
C SER A 158 -1.72 8.85 -13.70
N TRP A 159 -1.88 8.84 -15.00
CA TRP A 159 -2.01 7.65 -15.79
C TRP A 159 -0.96 7.72 -16.90
N GLN A 160 0.21 7.14 -16.68
CA GLN A 160 1.36 7.26 -17.57
C GLN A 160 1.97 5.91 -17.97
N ALA A 161 1.82 4.89 -17.13
CA ALA A 161 2.39 3.58 -17.40
C ALA A 161 1.36 2.67 -18.10
N PRO A 162 1.63 2.20 -19.34
CA PRO A 162 0.74 1.25 -19.98
C PRO A 162 0.76 -0.09 -19.22
N LEU A 163 -0.42 -0.64 -18.93
CA LEU A 163 -0.57 -1.97 -18.32
C LEU A 163 -0.27 -3.07 -19.37
N CYS A 164 0.98 -3.21 -19.77
CA CYS A 164 1.39 -4.33 -20.63
C CYS A 164 1.24 -5.67 -19.89
N TYR A 165 1.17 -6.76 -20.62
CA TYR A 165 0.96 -8.10 -20.05
C TYR A 165 2.00 -8.47 -18.99
N SER A 166 3.28 -8.16 -19.20
CA SER A 166 4.36 -8.45 -18.23
C SER A 166 4.19 -7.72 -16.91
N LEU A 167 3.62 -6.50 -16.92
CA LEU A 167 3.33 -5.76 -15.70
C LEU A 167 2.08 -6.29 -15.02
N ARG A 168 1.00 -6.57 -15.76
CA ARG A 168 -0.27 -7.08 -15.20
C ARG A 168 -0.10 -8.35 -14.39
N VAL A 169 0.74 -9.28 -14.82
CA VAL A 169 0.97 -10.55 -14.10
C VAL A 169 1.73 -10.37 -12.76
N LEU A 170 2.33 -9.21 -12.55
CA LEU A 170 3.06 -8.88 -11.32
C LEU A 170 2.23 -8.09 -10.32
N LEU A 171 1.08 -7.54 -10.74
CA LEU A 171 0.23 -6.69 -9.91
C LEU A 171 -1.00 -7.45 -9.40
N ASP A 172 -1.37 -7.21 -8.15
CA ASP A 172 -2.56 -7.76 -7.51
C ASP A 172 -3.73 -6.76 -7.53
N SER A 173 -3.43 -5.46 -7.59
CA SER A 173 -4.46 -4.41 -7.60
C SER A 173 -3.98 -3.14 -8.31
N MET A 174 -4.96 -2.31 -8.67
CA MET A 174 -4.74 -0.98 -9.23
C MET A 174 -5.67 0.02 -8.55
N ARG A 175 -5.16 1.19 -8.18
CA ARG A 175 -5.95 2.28 -7.60
C ARG A 175 -6.07 3.43 -8.59
N VAL A 176 -7.30 3.90 -8.84
CA VAL A 176 -7.64 4.97 -9.78
C VAL A 176 -8.45 6.07 -9.08
N ASP A 177 -8.42 7.29 -9.61
CA ASP A 177 -9.29 8.38 -9.14
C ASP A 177 -10.64 8.30 -9.87
N ALA A 178 -11.72 8.03 -9.13
CA ALA A 178 -13.07 7.90 -9.69
C ALA A 178 -13.50 9.10 -10.55
N ARG A 179 -13.04 10.30 -10.20
CA ARG A 179 -13.35 11.54 -10.93
C ARG A 179 -12.75 11.61 -12.34
N LYS A 180 -11.81 10.73 -12.65
CA LYS A 180 -11.14 10.67 -13.95
C LYS A 180 -11.69 9.56 -14.86
N ILE A 181 -12.48 8.64 -14.31
CA ILE A 181 -12.97 7.48 -15.06
C ILE A 181 -13.97 7.93 -16.14
N GLU A 182 -14.89 8.84 -15.78
CA GLU A 182 -15.89 9.35 -16.73
C GLU A 182 -15.20 10.23 -17.78
N GLY A 183 -15.31 9.84 -19.06
CA GLY A 183 -14.77 10.60 -20.19
C GLY A 183 -13.30 10.33 -20.54
N ASP A 184 -12.64 9.40 -19.88
CA ASP A 184 -11.28 8.94 -20.19
C ASP A 184 -11.33 7.50 -20.73
N GLU A 185 -11.49 7.36 -22.06
CA GLU A 185 -11.59 6.05 -22.74
C GLU A 185 -10.32 5.20 -22.52
N GLU A 186 -9.13 5.83 -22.48
CA GLU A 186 -7.88 5.10 -22.28
C GLU A 186 -7.82 4.52 -20.85
N LEU A 187 -8.27 5.26 -19.85
CA LEU A 187 -8.36 4.76 -18.48
C LEU A 187 -9.38 3.62 -18.36
N LEU A 188 -10.53 3.73 -19.03
CA LEU A 188 -11.53 2.67 -19.07
C LEU A 188 -10.99 1.37 -19.67
N ASP A 189 -10.27 1.45 -20.79
CA ASP A 189 -9.62 0.29 -21.43
C ASP A 189 -8.62 -0.38 -20.48
N GLN A 190 -7.90 0.41 -19.68
CA GLN A 190 -6.94 -0.14 -18.72
C GLN A 190 -7.62 -0.76 -17.49
N ILE A 191 -8.73 -0.18 -17.03
CA ILE A 191 -9.55 -0.76 -15.97
C ILE A 191 -10.08 -2.12 -16.41
N ASP A 192 -10.65 -2.21 -17.61
CA ASP A 192 -11.11 -3.46 -18.19
C ASP A 192 -9.97 -4.49 -18.29
N ALA A 193 -8.82 -4.08 -18.82
CA ALA A 193 -7.64 -4.94 -18.92
C ALA A 193 -7.13 -5.42 -17.56
N ALA A 194 -7.22 -4.61 -16.51
CA ALA A 194 -6.87 -4.98 -15.14
C ALA A 194 -7.88 -5.99 -14.58
N ALA A 195 -9.16 -5.68 -14.65
CA ALA A 195 -10.25 -6.55 -14.19
C ALA A 195 -10.23 -7.92 -14.90
N CYS A 196 -10.08 -7.94 -16.23
CA CYS A 196 -9.94 -9.17 -17.01
C CYS A 196 -8.70 -10.01 -16.65
N SER A 197 -7.69 -9.39 -16.05
CA SER A 197 -6.49 -10.07 -15.56
C SER A 197 -6.62 -10.57 -14.12
N GLY A 198 -7.76 -10.32 -13.46
CA GLY A 198 -8.01 -10.68 -12.06
C GLY A 198 -7.37 -9.73 -11.05
N MET A 199 -6.97 -8.54 -11.48
CA MET A 199 -6.51 -7.49 -10.57
C MET A 199 -7.72 -6.84 -9.89
N LEU A 200 -7.57 -6.51 -8.60
CA LEU A 200 -8.57 -5.71 -7.90
C LEU A 200 -8.45 -4.25 -8.35
N VAL A 201 -9.53 -3.66 -8.84
CA VAL A 201 -9.57 -2.24 -9.17
C VAL A 201 -10.24 -1.46 -8.04
N ILE A 202 -9.52 -0.46 -7.50
CA ILE A 202 -9.92 0.32 -6.33
C ILE A 202 -10.13 1.77 -6.76
N ALA A 203 -11.37 2.26 -6.70
CA ALA A 203 -11.66 3.68 -6.95
C ALA A 203 -11.41 4.52 -5.70
N GLU A 204 -10.61 5.60 -5.83
CA GLU A 204 -10.44 6.61 -4.79
C GLU A 204 -11.37 7.80 -5.03
N ASN A 205 -11.91 8.38 -3.95
CA ASN A 205 -12.75 9.59 -3.97
C ASN A 205 -14.11 9.45 -4.65
N ALA A 206 -14.61 8.24 -4.86
CA ALA A 206 -15.95 7.99 -5.40
C ALA A 206 -17.06 8.35 -4.38
N TYR A 207 -18.27 8.58 -4.89
CA TYR A 207 -19.46 8.66 -4.06
C TYR A 207 -20.19 7.32 -4.03
N TRP A 208 -20.88 7.02 -2.94
CA TRP A 208 -21.68 5.80 -2.84
C TRP A 208 -22.77 5.70 -3.92
N ARG A 209 -23.29 6.82 -4.38
CA ARG A 209 -24.27 6.86 -5.49
C ARG A 209 -23.69 6.41 -6.84
N ASP A 210 -22.37 6.43 -7.00
CA ASP A 210 -21.69 6.08 -8.26
C ASP A 210 -21.39 4.56 -8.33
N THR A 211 -21.83 3.77 -7.33
CA THR A 211 -21.51 2.33 -7.19
C THR A 211 -21.95 1.53 -8.43
N ASP A 212 -23.15 1.78 -8.96
CA ASP A 212 -23.66 1.05 -10.13
C ASP A 212 -22.77 1.29 -11.35
N PHE A 213 -22.39 2.53 -11.61
CA PHE A 213 -21.48 2.91 -12.69
C PHE A 213 -20.09 2.29 -12.50
N LEU A 214 -19.54 2.36 -11.28
CA LEU A 214 -18.22 1.80 -10.99
C LEU A 214 -18.19 0.28 -11.20
N ASN A 215 -19.23 -0.44 -10.75
CA ASN A 215 -19.34 -1.87 -10.98
C ASN A 215 -19.49 -2.22 -12.48
N GLU A 216 -20.24 -1.42 -13.24
CA GLU A 216 -20.41 -1.60 -14.69
C GLU A 216 -19.08 -1.50 -15.45
N VAL A 217 -18.16 -0.63 -14.99
CA VAL A 217 -16.83 -0.47 -15.60
C VAL A 217 -15.75 -1.37 -15.00
N GLY A 218 -16.12 -2.32 -14.12
CA GLY A 218 -15.18 -3.30 -13.56
C GLY A 218 -14.45 -2.84 -12.29
N VAL A 219 -14.95 -1.81 -11.62
CA VAL A 219 -14.41 -1.35 -10.32
C VAL A 219 -15.29 -1.91 -9.21
N GLU A 220 -14.75 -2.84 -8.44
CA GLU A 220 -15.48 -3.52 -7.35
C GLU A 220 -15.21 -2.94 -5.97
N TYR A 221 -14.16 -2.11 -5.83
CA TYR A 221 -13.68 -1.64 -4.53
C TYR A 221 -13.57 -0.12 -4.47
N GLY A 222 -13.86 0.43 -3.29
CA GLY A 222 -13.81 1.87 -3.04
C GLY A 222 -12.91 2.23 -1.86
N PHE A 223 -12.14 3.29 -2.02
CA PHE A 223 -11.29 3.87 -1.00
C PHE A 223 -11.67 5.33 -0.77
N ARG A 224 -11.79 5.74 0.50
CA ARG A 224 -12.24 7.10 0.86
C ARG A 224 -13.57 7.47 0.21
N MET A 225 -14.52 6.53 0.26
CA MET A 225 -15.87 6.75 -0.27
C MET A 225 -16.55 7.93 0.41
N LYS A 226 -17.23 8.73 -0.39
CA LYS A 226 -17.96 9.92 0.05
C LYS A 226 -19.45 9.64 0.15
N THR A 227 -20.07 10.17 1.19
CA THR A 227 -21.54 10.24 1.28
C THR A 227 -22.01 11.51 0.58
N ASP A 228 -23.18 11.44 -0.03
CA ASP A 228 -23.86 12.64 -0.54
C ASP A 228 -24.16 13.58 0.64
N ALA A 229 -23.84 14.87 0.47
CA ALA A 229 -24.12 15.91 1.46
C ALA A 229 -25.60 16.35 1.36
#